data_eb0d7d03a97545e2efcd2b59de01f76a
#
_entry.id   eb0d7d03a97545e2efcd2b59de01f76a
#
_cell.length_a   1.000
_cell.length_b   1.000
_cell.length_c   1.000
_cell.angle_alpha   90.00
_cell.angle_beta   90.00
_cell.angle_gamma   90.00
#
_symmetry.space_group_name_H-M   'P 1'
#
loop_
_entity.id
_entity.type
_entity.pdbx_description
1 polymer ?
#
loop_
_entity_poly.entity_id
_entity_poly.type
_entity_poly.pdbx_seq_one_letter_code
_entity_poly.pdbx_strand_id
1 'polypeptide(L)'
;MSLHHETEDDHYGDFLSLLRFLEDSDAAGCEEVLAEYRAALPTVRTPAGLERLRHAKDALQRRLQRVMARTERLATASQRGGMLQDAPPADAPLRAVDVRAFLGVQCIADAIEQGDMVEYWKSAPYLFNFMDSYALKEAFRNANGDREIVRLVREYPESFLNLNRVRAYQSIEPANPRLRQLLAETVDCGMWRLLWMPPALNYYSLAGPFAAPELAGITKRLVFSAWHMVPRAVSSLVSYESERRMMRAAHPRAKLSSEDWKKQRGLLRFGISSERLTGLPVALDWLWTGTNHGHCNCSG
;
A
#
# COMPACT_ATOMS: atom_id res chain seq x y z
N MET A 1 10.75 -26.70 -17.16
CA MET A 1 12.09 -26.40 -17.69
C MET A 1 11.92 -26.00 -19.13
N SER A 2 12.06 -24.72 -19.41
CA SER A 2 12.01 -24.19 -20.77
C SER A 2 13.37 -24.48 -21.40
N LEU A 3 13.37 -25.29 -22.48
CA LEU A 3 14.54 -25.59 -23.29
C LEU A 3 14.69 -24.47 -24.35
N HIS A 4 14.90 -23.26 -23.91
CA HIS A 4 15.39 -22.23 -24.80
C HIS A 4 16.94 -22.29 -24.74
N HIS A 5 17.51 -22.90 -25.75
CA HIS A 5 18.90 -22.72 -26.13
C HIS A 5 19.05 -21.29 -26.66
N GLU A 6 19.19 -20.34 -25.79
CA GLU A 6 19.83 -19.07 -26.11
C GLU A 6 21.33 -19.29 -25.95
N THR A 7 22.03 -19.33 -27.04
CA THR A 7 23.40 -19.80 -27.19
C THR A 7 24.46 -18.81 -26.68
N GLU A 8 24.09 -17.76 -25.95
CA GLU A 8 25.04 -16.72 -25.48
C GLU A 8 24.93 -16.39 -23.97
N ASP A 9 23.88 -16.85 -23.24
CA ASP A 9 23.76 -16.53 -21.83
C ASP A 9 24.14 -17.71 -20.93
N ASP A 10 25.27 -17.61 -20.25
CA ASP A 10 25.67 -18.56 -19.21
C ASP A 10 24.93 -18.28 -17.88
N HIS A 11 23.63 -18.50 -17.88
CA HIS A 11 22.80 -18.33 -16.67
C HIS A 11 23.31 -19.10 -15.45
N TYR A 12 24.04 -20.19 -15.66
CA TYR A 12 24.62 -20.95 -14.56
C TYR A 12 25.86 -20.26 -13.99
N GLY A 13 26.72 -19.72 -14.84
CA GLY A 13 27.85 -18.91 -14.42
C GLY A 13 27.43 -17.66 -13.67
N ASP A 14 26.40 -16.99 -14.15
CA ASP A 14 25.80 -15.83 -13.48
C ASP A 14 25.22 -16.19 -12.10
N PHE A 15 24.51 -17.32 -12.01
CA PHE A 15 24.00 -17.83 -10.73
C PHE A 15 25.12 -18.15 -9.75
N LEU A 16 26.21 -18.79 -10.19
CA LEU A 16 27.36 -19.04 -9.35
C LEU A 16 28.06 -17.76 -8.89
N SER A 17 28.17 -16.78 -9.78
CA SER A 17 28.75 -15.47 -9.47
C SER A 17 27.93 -14.74 -8.42
N LEU A 18 26.60 -14.79 -8.53
CA LEU A 18 25.69 -14.23 -7.54
C LEU A 18 25.80 -14.96 -6.19
N LEU A 19 25.88 -16.29 -6.19
CA LEU A 19 26.06 -17.06 -4.95
C LEU A 19 27.37 -16.75 -4.26
N ARG A 20 28.49 -16.66 -5.01
CA ARG A 20 29.78 -16.25 -4.48
C ARG A 20 29.71 -14.88 -3.82
N PHE A 21 29.06 -13.93 -4.45
CA PHE A 21 28.85 -12.60 -3.89
C PHE A 21 28.03 -12.62 -2.59
N LEU A 22 26.98 -13.44 -2.53
CA LEU A 22 26.08 -13.51 -1.36
C LEU A 22 26.68 -14.29 -0.18
N GLU A 23 27.46 -15.35 -0.45
CA GLU A 23 28.08 -16.20 0.57
C GLU A 23 29.46 -15.68 1.03
N ASP A 24 30.04 -14.73 0.31
CA ASP A 24 31.35 -14.08 0.61
C ASP A 24 32.41 -15.04 1.12
N SER A 25 32.56 -15.15 2.45
CA SER A 25 33.62 -15.95 3.08
C SER A 25 33.44 -17.47 2.97
N ASP A 26 32.29 -17.99 2.60
CA ASP A 26 31.97 -19.42 2.56
C ASP A 26 31.46 -19.91 1.18
N ALA A 27 31.83 -19.19 0.13
CA ALA A 27 31.43 -19.51 -1.24
C ALA A 27 31.89 -20.92 -1.69
N ALA A 28 33.06 -21.37 -1.29
CA ALA A 28 33.56 -22.70 -1.62
C ALA A 28 32.68 -23.82 -1.08
N GLY A 29 32.21 -23.72 0.17
CA GLY A 29 31.29 -24.69 0.76
C GLY A 29 29.91 -24.71 0.08
N CYS A 30 29.45 -23.59 -0.50
CA CYS A 30 28.22 -23.55 -1.29
C CYS A 30 28.41 -24.29 -2.63
N GLU A 31 29.53 -24.11 -3.29
CA GLU A 31 29.84 -24.79 -4.54
C GLU A 31 29.94 -26.31 -4.37
N GLU A 32 30.53 -26.79 -3.27
CA GLU A 32 30.60 -28.22 -2.96
C GLU A 32 29.21 -28.85 -2.82
N VAL A 33 28.33 -28.20 -2.06
CA VAL A 33 26.95 -28.68 -1.87
C VAL A 33 26.17 -28.67 -3.19
N LEU A 34 26.40 -27.67 -4.03
CA LEU A 34 25.77 -27.58 -5.35
C LEU A 34 26.30 -28.66 -6.30
N ALA A 35 27.61 -28.95 -6.26
CA ALA A 35 28.24 -30.02 -7.04
C ALA A 35 27.67 -31.39 -6.64
N GLU A 36 27.52 -31.67 -5.32
CA GLU A 36 26.93 -32.90 -4.83
C GLU A 36 25.47 -33.06 -5.28
N TYR A 37 24.68 -31.99 -5.22
CA TYR A 37 23.30 -31.99 -5.73
C TYR A 37 23.26 -32.36 -7.23
N ARG A 38 24.13 -31.76 -8.05
CA ARG A 38 24.24 -32.06 -9.48
C ARG A 38 24.66 -33.51 -9.73
N ALA A 39 25.62 -34.02 -8.95
CA ALA A 39 26.08 -35.41 -9.05
C ALA A 39 24.98 -36.41 -8.66
N ALA A 40 24.11 -36.05 -7.75
CA ALA A 40 23.00 -36.88 -7.31
C ALA A 40 21.83 -36.95 -8.32
N LEU A 41 21.64 -35.92 -9.15
CA LEU A 41 20.52 -35.84 -10.10
C LEU A 41 20.40 -37.07 -11.06
N PRO A 42 21.49 -37.54 -11.72
CA PRO A 42 21.39 -38.68 -12.63
C PRO A 42 21.14 -40.00 -11.92
N THR A 43 21.36 -40.11 -10.59
CA THR A 43 21.21 -41.33 -9.83
C THR A 43 19.78 -41.61 -9.33
N VAL A 44 18.83 -40.72 -9.60
CA VAL A 44 17.45 -40.73 -9.07
C VAL A 44 16.65 -41.99 -9.43
N ARG A 45 17.09 -42.77 -10.43
CA ARG A 45 16.40 -43.99 -10.90
C ARG A 45 16.47 -45.18 -9.92
N THR A 46 17.30 -45.11 -8.91
CA THR A 46 17.44 -46.12 -7.87
C THR A 46 16.94 -45.61 -6.52
N PRO A 47 16.40 -46.44 -5.63
CA PRO A 47 15.99 -46.01 -4.30
C PRO A 47 17.12 -45.34 -3.51
N ALA A 48 18.33 -45.87 -3.56
CA ALA A 48 19.51 -45.29 -2.93
C ALA A 48 19.89 -43.92 -3.54
N GLY A 49 19.78 -43.80 -4.88
CA GLY A 49 20.02 -42.55 -5.58
C GLY A 49 18.97 -41.49 -5.23
N LEU A 50 17.72 -41.90 -5.04
CA LEU A 50 16.65 -40.99 -4.60
C LEU A 50 16.92 -40.43 -3.19
N GLU A 51 17.36 -41.29 -2.25
CA GLU A 51 17.74 -40.85 -0.90
C GLU A 51 18.97 -39.92 -0.92
N ARG A 52 19.97 -40.24 -1.73
CA ARG A 52 21.13 -39.38 -1.94
C ARG A 52 20.71 -37.99 -2.47
N LEU A 53 19.81 -37.97 -3.45
CA LEU A 53 19.29 -36.72 -4.01
C LEU A 53 18.51 -35.91 -2.98
N ARG A 54 17.71 -36.54 -2.14
CA ARG A 54 16.98 -35.87 -1.05
C ARG A 54 17.95 -35.19 -0.07
N HIS A 55 18.96 -35.93 0.39
CA HIS A 55 19.97 -35.39 1.30
C HIS A 55 20.72 -34.18 0.67
N ALA A 56 21.15 -34.33 -0.57
CA ALA A 56 21.85 -33.25 -1.28
C ALA A 56 20.94 -32.02 -1.50
N LYS A 57 19.68 -32.26 -1.84
CA LYS A 57 18.67 -31.18 -1.95
C LYS A 57 18.48 -30.44 -0.63
N ASP A 58 18.32 -31.19 0.47
CA ASP A 58 18.07 -30.58 1.79
C ASP A 58 19.31 -29.80 2.29
N ALA A 59 20.52 -30.29 1.99
CA ALA A 59 21.76 -29.58 2.27
C ALA A 59 21.84 -28.26 1.48
N LEU A 60 21.58 -28.32 0.17
CA LEU A 60 21.57 -27.15 -0.69
C LEU A 60 20.49 -26.15 -0.27
N GLN A 61 19.28 -26.63 0.05
CA GLN A 61 18.18 -25.78 0.48
C GLN A 61 18.55 -25.02 1.77
N ARG A 62 19.06 -25.72 2.80
CA ARG A 62 19.51 -25.07 4.04
C ARG A 62 20.57 -24.00 3.79
N ARG A 63 21.46 -24.26 2.83
CA ARG A 63 22.51 -23.31 2.48
C ARG A 63 21.94 -22.06 1.83
N LEU A 64 21.16 -22.23 0.77
CA LEU A 64 20.54 -21.12 0.04
C LEU A 64 19.61 -20.28 0.91
N GLN A 65 18.91 -20.88 1.87
CA GLN A 65 18.03 -20.19 2.81
C GLN A 65 18.75 -19.16 3.70
N ARG A 66 20.05 -19.20 3.83
CA ARG A 66 20.82 -18.20 4.57
C ARG A 66 20.93 -16.87 3.83
N VAL A 67 20.97 -16.92 2.51
CA VAL A 67 21.26 -15.76 1.65
C VAL A 67 20.13 -15.42 0.68
N MET A 68 19.15 -16.31 0.52
CA MET A 68 18.04 -16.12 -0.39
C MET A 68 16.69 -16.22 0.35
N ALA A 69 15.88 -15.18 0.25
CA ALA A 69 14.49 -15.22 0.68
C ALA A 69 13.59 -15.65 -0.49
N ARG A 70 12.86 -16.73 -0.32
CA ARG A 70 11.90 -17.22 -1.32
C ARG A 70 10.52 -17.34 -0.70
N THR A 71 9.53 -16.76 -1.35
CA THR A 71 8.14 -17.04 -1.03
C THR A 71 7.71 -18.30 -1.80
N GLU A 72 7.62 -19.41 -1.10
CA GLU A 72 7.10 -20.64 -1.69
C GLU A 72 5.59 -20.71 -1.52
N ARG A 73 4.89 -21.06 -2.60
CA ARG A 73 3.54 -21.61 -2.47
C ARG A 73 3.70 -23.01 -1.92
N LEU A 74 3.21 -23.24 -0.71
CA LEU A 74 3.11 -24.58 -0.16
C LEU A 74 2.09 -25.35 -1.02
N ALA A 75 2.60 -26.12 -1.96
CA ALA A 75 1.80 -27.02 -2.80
C ALA A 75 1.24 -28.21 -2.00
N THR A 76 1.09 -28.09 -0.69
CA THR A 76 0.72 -29.19 0.21
C THR A 76 -0.78 -29.42 0.28
N ALA A 77 -1.58 -28.58 -0.33
CA ALA A 77 -3.03 -28.76 -0.30
C ALA A 77 -3.58 -29.00 -1.70
N SER A 78 -4.60 -29.81 -1.77
CA SER A 78 -5.54 -29.91 -2.87
C SER A 78 -6.13 -28.57 -3.29
N GLN A 79 -5.96 -27.52 -2.46
CA GLN A 79 -6.37 -26.15 -2.72
C GLN A 79 -5.16 -25.28 -3.12
N ARG A 80 -5.04 -24.99 -4.42
CA ARG A 80 -4.02 -24.08 -4.96
C ARG A 80 -4.08 -22.64 -4.37
N GLY A 81 -5.19 -22.28 -3.77
CA GLY A 81 -5.46 -20.96 -3.18
C GLY A 81 -5.40 -20.92 -1.65
N GLY A 82 -4.95 -21.99 -0.97
CA GLY A 82 -4.99 -22.08 0.50
C GLY A 82 -4.23 -21.01 1.28
N MET A 83 -3.37 -20.22 0.61
CA MET A 83 -2.72 -19.05 1.18
C MET A 83 -3.52 -17.75 1.00
N LEU A 84 -4.59 -17.77 0.21
CA LEU A 84 -5.49 -16.65 0.02
C LEU A 84 -6.76 -16.91 0.81
N GLN A 85 -7.11 -15.99 1.66
CA GLN A 85 -8.38 -16.00 2.36
C GLN A 85 -9.18 -14.77 1.89
N ASP A 86 -10.36 -15.03 1.38
CA ASP A 86 -11.32 -13.95 1.14
C ASP A 86 -11.72 -13.38 2.48
N ALA A 87 -11.44 -12.10 2.70
CA ALA A 87 -11.96 -11.42 3.87
C ALA A 87 -13.50 -11.36 3.73
N PRO A 88 -14.25 -11.74 4.76
CA PRO A 88 -15.69 -11.58 4.73
C PRO A 88 -16.03 -10.13 4.46
N PRO A 89 -17.20 -9.86 3.85
CA PRO A 89 -17.68 -8.49 3.71
C PRO A 89 -17.60 -7.79 5.06
N ALA A 90 -17.02 -6.60 5.03
CA ALA A 90 -16.81 -5.84 6.24
C ALA A 90 -18.14 -5.54 6.92
N ASP A 91 -18.35 -6.06 8.12
CA ASP A 91 -19.41 -5.62 9.03
C ASP A 91 -19.03 -4.27 9.69
N ALA A 92 -18.36 -3.41 8.95
CA ALA A 92 -18.01 -2.09 9.44
C ALA A 92 -19.30 -1.26 9.57
N PRO A 93 -19.67 -0.84 10.79
CA PRO A 93 -20.92 -0.14 11.00
C PRO A 93 -20.90 1.21 10.26
N LEU A 94 -22.01 1.49 9.57
CA LEU A 94 -22.27 2.81 9.00
C LEU A 94 -22.42 3.83 10.13
N ARG A 95 -21.74 4.95 9.99
CA ARG A 95 -21.84 6.10 10.88
C ARG A 95 -22.62 7.23 10.19
N ALA A 96 -23.18 8.13 10.96
CA ALA A 96 -23.88 9.30 10.41
C ALA A 96 -23.01 10.11 9.44
N VAL A 97 -21.70 10.20 9.70
CA VAL A 97 -20.73 10.87 8.82
C VAL A 97 -20.61 10.22 7.44
N ASP A 98 -20.75 8.89 7.37
CA ASP A 98 -20.69 8.16 6.09
C ASP A 98 -21.91 8.47 5.22
N VAL A 99 -23.09 8.48 5.86
CA VAL A 99 -24.35 8.82 5.19
C VAL A 99 -24.33 10.27 4.71
N ARG A 100 -23.87 11.19 5.54
CA ARG A 100 -23.71 12.60 5.14
C ARG A 100 -22.73 12.78 4.00
N ALA A 101 -21.62 12.06 4.02
CA ALA A 101 -20.64 12.08 2.91
C ALA A 101 -21.27 11.55 1.60
N PHE A 102 -22.09 10.50 1.68
CA PHE A 102 -22.84 10.00 0.53
C PHE A 102 -23.84 11.05 0.02
N LEU A 103 -24.68 11.60 0.91
CA LEU A 103 -25.67 12.61 0.55
C LEU A 103 -25.01 13.82 -0.12
N GLY A 104 -23.88 14.29 0.41
CA GLY A 104 -23.15 15.41 -0.18
C GLY A 104 -22.65 15.10 -1.59
N VAL A 105 -22.11 13.91 -1.81
CA VAL A 105 -21.67 13.48 -3.15
C VAL A 105 -22.86 13.39 -4.09
N GLN A 106 -23.96 12.77 -3.67
CA GLN A 106 -25.15 12.59 -4.49
C GLN A 106 -25.82 13.93 -4.82
N CYS A 107 -26.04 14.80 -3.84
CA CYS A 107 -26.62 16.12 -4.08
C CYS A 107 -25.80 16.97 -5.06
N ILE A 108 -24.45 16.90 -4.96
CA ILE A 108 -23.58 17.58 -5.92
C ILE A 108 -23.69 16.94 -7.30
N ALA A 109 -23.71 15.60 -7.38
CA ALA A 109 -23.85 14.90 -8.64
C ALA A 109 -25.18 15.22 -9.34
N ASP A 110 -26.27 15.27 -8.57
CA ASP A 110 -27.59 15.64 -9.08
C ASP A 110 -27.61 17.08 -9.61
N ALA A 111 -26.99 18.04 -8.89
CA ALA A 111 -26.91 19.43 -9.28
C ALA A 111 -26.07 19.67 -10.56
N ILE A 112 -25.17 18.74 -10.90
CA ILE A 112 -24.37 18.77 -12.14
C ILE A 112 -24.82 17.71 -13.16
N GLU A 113 -26.02 17.20 -13.02
CA GLU A 113 -26.64 16.21 -13.91
C GLU A 113 -25.83 14.95 -14.12
N GLN A 114 -25.17 14.47 -13.07
CA GLN A 114 -24.45 13.19 -13.05
C GLN A 114 -25.32 12.11 -12.39
N GLY A 115 -25.09 10.86 -12.75
CA GLY A 115 -25.91 9.73 -12.28
C GLY A 115 -25.66 9.33 -10.83
N ASP A 116 -26.12 8.14 -10.46
CA ASP A 116 -25.99 7.56 -9.12
C ASP A 116 -24.53 7.33 -8.70
N MET A 117 -24.19 7.80 -7.50
CA MET A 117 -22.84 7.76 -6.95
C MET A 117 -22.60 6.63 -5.94
N VAL A 118 -23.61 5.78 -5.68
CA VAL A 118 -23.56 4.72 -4.64
C VAL A 118 -22.35 3.81 -4.82
N GLU A 119 -22.11 3.29 -6.03
CA GLU A 119 -21.02 2.35 -6.27
C GLU A 119 -19.64 2.98 -6.11
N TYR A 120 -19.50 4.24 -6.50
CA TYR A 120 -18.25 4.98 -6.31
C TYR A 120 -18.01 5.27 -4.83
N TRP A 121 -19.04 5.77 -4.11
CA TRP A 121 -18.94 6.07 -2.69
C TRP A 121 -18.64 4.84 -1.83
N LYS A 122 -19.26 3.68 -2.12
CA LYS A 122 -18.95 2.41 -1.45
C LYS A 122 -17.49 2.01 -1.63
N SER A 123 -16.86 2.40 -2.73
CA SER A 123 -15.52 1.94 -3.11
C SER A 123 -14.40 2.76 -2.49
N ALA A 124 -14.56 4.07 -2.35
CA ALA A 124 -13.57 4.94 -1.72
C ALA A 124 -14.19 6.26 -1.22
N PRO A 125 -13.61 6.90 -0.20
CA PRO A 125 -14.01 8.23 0.25
C PRO A 125 -13.45 9.33 -0.66
N TYR A 126 -13.96 10.54 -0.50
CA TYR A 126 -13.42 11.77 -1.08
C TYR A 126 -13.35 11.73 -2.61
N LEU A 127 -14.43 11.32 -3.26
CA LEU A 127 -14.49 11.07 -4.70
C LEU A 127 -13.95 12.26 -5.53
N PHE A 128 -14.41 13.47 -5.23
CA PHE A 128 -13.98 14.67 -5.96
C PHE A 128 -12.48 14.96 -5.87
N ASN A 129 -11.78 14.41 -4.87
CA ASN A 129 -10.35 14.56 -4.72
C ASN A 129 -9.55 13.56 -5.58
N PHE A 130 -10.13 12.38 -5.88
CA PHE A 130 -9.38 11.26 -6.49
C PHE A 130 -9.86 10.86 -7.89
N MET A 131 -11.03 11.33 -8.34
CA MET A 131 -11.64 10.95 -9.63
C MET A 131 -11.06 11.77 -10.80
N ASP A 132 -9.74 11.85 -10.94
CA ASP A 132 -9.14 12.48 -12.12
C ASP A 132 -9.55 11.73 -13.39
N SER A 133 -9.86 12.45 -14.45
CA SER A 133 -10.34 11.93 -15.74
C SER A 133 -11.74 11.27 -15.72
N TYR A 134 -12.53 11.49 -14.67
CA TYR A 134 -13.95 11.11 -14.63
C TYR A 134 -14.85 12.29 -15.01
N ALA A 135 -15.94 12.01 -15.73
CA ALA A 135 -16.92 13.01 -16.15
C ALA A 135 -17.48 13.82 -14.95
N LEU A 136 -17.71 13.15 -13.82
CA LEU A 136 -18.13 13.80 -12.58
C LEU A 136 -17.20 14.94 -12.16
N LYS A 137 -15.88 14.71 -12.20
CA LYS A 137 -14.91 15.74 -11.78
C LYS A 137 -14.79 16.87 -12.79
N GLU A 138 -14.93 16.57 -14.07
CA GLU A 138 -14.97 17.60 -15.12
C GLU A 138 -16.22 18.46 -15.01
N ALA A 139 -17.39 17.85 -14.84
CA ALA A 139 -18.63 18.56 -14.61
C ALA A 139 -18.57 19.43 -13.33
N PHE A 140 -18.02 18.89 -12.23
CA PHE A 140 -17.81 19.65 -10.99
C PHE A 140 -16.86 20.84 -11.17
N ARG A 141 -15.79 20.70 -11.97
CA ARG A 141 -14.88 21.81 -12.30
C ARG A 141 -15.57 22.89 -13.14
N ASN A 142 -16.38 22.47 -14.10
CA ASN A 142 -17.09 23.38 -14.98
C ASN A 142 -18.18 24.17 -14.24
N ALA A 143 -18.77 23.56 -13.21
CA ALA A 143 -19.75 24.20 -12.31
C ALA A 143 -19.09 25.09 -11.22
N ASN A 144 -17.78 25.35 -11.35
CA ASN A 144 -17.06 26.18 -10.40
C ASN A 144 -17.64 27.60 -10.34
N GLY A 145 -17.97 28.06 -9.15
CA GLY A 145 -18.59 29.38 -8.93
C GLY A 145 -20.14 29.34 -8.91
N ASP A 146 -20.76 28.21 -9.23
CA ASP A 146 -22.18 28.03 -9.04
C ASP A 146 -22.54 28.17 -7.55
N ARG A 147 -23.57 28.97 -7.25
CA ARG A 147 -23.99 29.28 -5.87
C ARG A 147 -24.52 28.02 -5.17
N GLU A 148 -25.19 27.15 -5.88
CA GLU A 148 -25.71 25.92 -5.33
C GLU A 148 -24.60 24.93 -5.00
N ILE A 149 -23.66 24.74 -5.90
CA ILE A 149 -22.48 23.89 -5.65
C ILE A 149 -21.66 24.40 -4.47
N VAL A 150 -21.41 25.72 -4.39
CA VAL A 150 -20.73 26.32 -3.23
C VAL A 150 -21.48 26.07 -1.92
N ARG A 151 -22.82 26.17 -1.95
CA ARG A 151 -23.66 25.85 -0.78
C ARG A 151 -23.50 24.39 -0.37
N LEU A 152 -23.64 23.44 -1.31
CA LEU A 152 -23.54 22.01 -1.05
C LEU A 152 -22.17 21.60 -0.50
N VAL A 153 -21.08 22.15 -1.06
CA VAL A 153 -19.72 21.90 -0.54
C VAL A 153 -19.55 22.35 0.91
N ARG A 154 -20.18 23.47 1.30
CA ARG A 154 -20.13 23.96 2.68
C ARG A 154 -21.03 23.14 3.62
N GLU A 155 -22.15 22.63 3.12
CA GLU A 155 -23.11 21.83 3.87
C GLU A 155 -22.60 20.41 4.15
N TYR A 156 -21.82 19.85 3.21
CA TYR A 156 -21.29 18.47 3.28
C TYR A 156 -19.76 18.41 3.21
N PRO A 157 -19.04 19.01 4.15
CA PRO A 157 -17.57 19.07 4.13
C PRO A 157 -16.94 17.67 4.25
N GLU A 158 -17.64 16.68 4.84
CA GLU A 158 -17.21 15.30 4.97
C GLU A 158 -17.07 14.55 3.65
N SER A 159 -17.67 15.04 2.57
CA SER A 159 -17.54 14.49 1.20
C SER A 159 -16.17 14.80 0.60
N PHE A 160 -15.41 15.69 1.21
CA PHE A 160 -14.12 16.18 0.71
C PHE A 160 -12.98 15.93 1.69
N LEU A 161 -11.79 15.70 1.12
CA LEU A 161 -10.58 15.60 1.91
C LEU A 161 -10.19 16.99 2.47
N ASN A 162 -10.11 17.09 3.79
CA ASN A 162 -9.69 18.32 4.45
C ASN A 162 -8.16 18.52 4.33
N LEU A 163 -7.75 19.27 3.34
CA LEU A 163 -6.33 19.51 3.04
C LEU A 163 -5.61 20.28 4.15
N ASN A 164 -6.31 21.11 4.94
CA ASN A 164 -5.69 21.82 6.06
C ASN A 164 -5.30 20.81 7.17
N ARG A 165 -6.13 19.79 7.41
CA ARG A 165 -5.78 18.70 8.33
C ARG A 165 -4.58 17.89 7.81
N VAL A 166 -4.53 17.63 6.49
CA VAL A 166 -3.37 16.97 5.86
C VAL A 166 -2.10 17.80 6.05
N ARG A 167 -2.15 19.10 5.74
CA ARG A 167 -1.01 20.01 5.90
C ARG A 167 -0.54 20.13 7.35
N ALA A 168 -1.47 20.06 8.30
CA ALA A 168 -1.18 20.09 9.72
C ALA A 168 -0.83 18.71 10.33
N TYR A 169 -0.66 17.68 9.50
CA TYR A 169 -0.35 16.32 9.94
C TYR A 169 -1.33 15.76 10.99
N GLN A 170 -2.59 16.13 10.86
CA GLN A 170 -3.65 15.65 11.73
C GLN A 170 -4.24 14.33 11.21
N SER A 171 -4.80 13.53 12.12
CA SER A 171 -5.49 12.31 11.75
C SER A 171 -6.66 12.59 10.82
N ILE A 172 -6.76 11.80 9.76
CA ILE A 172 -7.91 11.79 8.85
C ILE A 172 -8.75 10.57 9.20
N GLU A 173 -9.99 10.81 9.64
CA GLU A 173 -10.97 9.76 9.81
C GLU A 173 -11.84 9.70 8.55
N PRO A 174 -11.67 8.68 7.68
CA PRO A 174 -12.39 8.63 6.43
C PRO A 174 -13.88 8.32 6.64
N ALA A 175 -14.74 9.09 5.98
CA ALA A 175 -16.18 8.84 5.92
C ALA A 175 -16.49 7.68 4.96
N ASN A 176 -15.86 6.53 5.20
CA ASN A 176 -16.06 5.30 4.44
C ASN A 176 -15.76 4.09 5.36
N PRO A 177 -16.76 3.22 5.60
CA PRO A 177 -16.62 2.11 6.55
C PRO A 177 -15.58 1.09 6.12
N ARG A 178 -15.47 0.79 4.83
CA ARG A 178 -14.47 -0.19 4.31
C ARG A 178 -13.05 0.29 4.51
N LEU A 179 -12.78 1.57 4.27
CA LEU A 179 -11.44 2.11 4.49
C LEU A 179 -11.11 2.21 5.98
N ARG A 180 -12.08 2.56 6.84
CA ARG A 180 -11.87 2.52 8.30
C ARG A 180 -11.53 1.13 8.78
N GLN A 181 -12.21 0.10 8.28
CA GLN A 181 -11.89 -1.28 8.62
C GLN A 181 -10.48 -1.67 8.13
N LEU A 182 -10.13 -1.34 6.89
CA LEU A 182 -8.79 -1.60 6.37
C LEU A 182 -7.71 -0.94 7.24
N LEU A 183 -7.92 0.31 7.68
CA LEU A 183 -7.02 1.00 8.59
C LEU A 183 -6.94 0.29 9.95
N ALA A 184 -8.07 -0.14 10.51
CA ALA A 184 -8.12 -0.87 11.77
C ALA A 184 -7.35 -2.21 11.70
N GLU A 185 -7.49 -2.93 10.59
CA GLU A 185 -6.84 -4.23 10.37
C GLU A 185 -5.36 -4.13 9.96
N THR A 186 -4.88 -2.96 9.61
CA THR A 186 -3.52 -2.74 9.11
C THR A 186 -2.76 -1.70 9.94
N VAL A 187 -3.04 -0.44 9.72
CA VAL A 187 -2.31 0.67 10.33
C VAL A 187 -2.50 0.69 11.84
N ASP A 188 -3.73 0.47 12.34
CA ASP A 188 -4.02 0.49 13.77
C ASP A 188 -3.40 -0.69 14.50
N CYS A 189 -3.23 -1.83 13.83
CA CYS A 189 -2.50 -2.99 14.34
C CYS A 189 -0.97 -2.77 14.40
N GLY A 190 -0.46 -1.67 13.86
CA GLY A 190 0.97 -1.36 13.94
C GLY A 190 1.77 -1.68 12.68
N MET A 191 1.14 -2.03 11.55
CA MET A 191 1.85 -2.32 10.28
C MET A 191 2.70 -1.14 9.79
N TRP A 192 2.37 0.10 10.17
CA TRP A 192 3.18 1.28 9.86
C TRP A 192 4.61 1.22 10.41
N ARG A 193 4.89 0.30 11.37
CA ARG A 193 6.23 0.05 11.92
C ARG A 193 7.10 -0.83 11.03
N LEU A 194 6.48 -1.49 10.03
CA LEU A 194 7.13 -2.42 9.14
C LEU A 194 7.42 -1.74 7.79
N LEU A 195 8.66 -1.83 7.31
CA LEU A 195 9.03 -1.33 5.98
C LEU A 195 8.52 -2.24 4.86
N TRP A 196 8.43 -3.54 5.16
CA TRP A 196 7.90 -4.56 4.26
C TRP A 196 7.28 -5.70 5.07
N MET A 197 6.47 -6.51 4.43
CA MET A 197 5.97 -7.75 5.04
C MET A 197 6.98 -8.86 4.79
N PRO A 198 7.40 -9.58 5.84
CA PRO A 198 8.23 -10.77 5.68
C PRO A 198 7.50 -11.86 4.89
N PRO A 199 8.22 -12.85 4.30
CA PRO A 199 7.60 -14.03 3.72
C PRO A 199 6.74 -14.76 4.76
N ALA A 200 5.68 -15.42 4.31
CA ALA A 200 4.81 -16.23 5.19
C ALA A 200 5.57 -17.35 5.90
N LEU A 201 6.62 -17.86 5.24
CA LEU A 201 7.59 -18.79 5.82
C LEU A 201 8.92 -18.06 5.96
N ASN A 202 9.29 -17.77 7.19
CA ASN A 202 10.56 -17.09 7.47
C ASN A 202 11.67 -18.12 7.51
N TYR A 203 12.68 -17.93 6.67
CA TYR A 203 13.91 -18.73 6.68
C TYR A 203 14.96 -18.20 7.67
N TYR A 204 14.67 -17.07 8.29
CA TYR A 204 15.54 -16.38 9.24
C TYR A 204 14.76 -15.99 10.49
N SER A 205 15.46 -15.80 11.58
CA SER A 205 14.86 -15.27 12.81
C SER A 205 14.50 -13.81 12.65
N LEU A 206 13.25 -13.50 12.93
CA LEU A 206 12.76 -12.12 12.92
C LEU A 206 13.43 -11.32 14.05
N ALA A 207 13.77 -10.07 13.80
CA ALA A 207 14.37 -9.15 14.75
C ALA A 207 13.70 -7.77 14.70
N GLY A 208 13.96 -6.95 15.72
CA GLY A 208 13.42 -5.59 15.80
C GLY A 208 11.87 -5.57 15.74
N PRO A 209 11.28 -4.65 14.98
CA PRO A 209 9.82 -4.54 14.85
C PRO A 209 9.15 -5.80 14.31
N PHE A 210 9.86 -6.59 13.50
CA PHE A 210 9.33 -7.83 12.92
C PHE A 210 9.17 -8.96 13.94
N ALA A 211 9.89 -8.92 15.06
CA ALA A 211 9.79 -9.89 16.14
C ALA A 211 8.78 -9.47 17.23
N ALA A 212 8.13 -8.32 17.08
CA ALA A 212 7.19 -7.80 18.06
C ALA A 212 5.94 -8.70 18.16
N PRO A 213 5.58 -9.19 19.35
CA PRO A 213 4.45 -10.13 19.51
C PRO A 213 3.12 -9.56 19.00
N GLU A 214 2.90 -8.25 19.14
CA GLU A 214 1.70 -7.57 18.67
C GLU A 214 1.59 -7.56 17.12
N LEU A 215 2.68 -7.85 16.42
CA LEU A 215 2.74 -7.93 14.96
C LEU A 215 2.76 -9.37 14.43
N ALA A 216 2.77 -10.37 15.32
CA ALA A 216 2.95 -11.77 14.93
C ALA A 216 1.83 -12.34 14.05
N GLY A 217 0.63 -11.79 14.09
CA GLY A 217 -0.52 -12.26 13.31
C GLY A 217 -0.83 -11.43 12.06
N ILE A 218 0.02 -10.45 11.74
CA ILE A 218 -0.24 -9.56 10.62
C ILE A 218 -0.04 -10.27 9.28
N THR A 219 -1.01 -10.13 8.39
CA THR A 219 -0.98 -10.68 7.03
C THR A 219 -1.13 -9.56 6.00
N LYS A 220 -0.67 -9.83 4.78
CA LYS A 220 -0.87 -8.91 3.65
C LYS A 220 -2.35 -8.78 3.33
N ARG A 221 -2.80 -7.55 3.10
CA ARG A 221 -4.14 -7.27 2.60
C ARG A 221 -4.07 -6.90 1.12
N LEU A 222 -4.85 -7.60 0.31
CA LEU A 222 -5.00 -7.31 -1.12
C LEU A 222 -6.36 -6.64 -1.34
N VAL A 223 -6.34 -5.47 -1.97
CA VAL A 223 -7.55 -4.71 -2.31
C VAL A 223 -7.69 -4.69 -3.82
N PHE A 224 -8.80 -5.24 -4.31
CA PHE A 224 -9.13 -5.26 -5.72
C PHE A 224 -10.29 -4.30 -5.99
N SER A 225 -10.21 -3.58 -7.10
CA SER A 225 -11.28 -2.70 -7.56
C SER A 225 -11.26 -2.58 -9.08
N ALA A 226 -12.45 -2.48 -9.67
CA ALA A 226 -12.60 -2.14 -11.08
C ALA A 226 -12.42 -0.63 -11.34
N TRP A 227 -12.44 0.22 -10.31
CA TRP A 227 -12.35 1.66 -10.43
C TRP A 227 -10.90 2.15 -10.30
N HIS A 228 -10.39 2.86 -11.29
CA HIS A 228 -9.02 3.39 -11.32
C HIS A 228 -8.69 4.34 -10.15
N MET A 229 -9.69 5.04 -9.62
CA MET A 229 -9.49 5.96 -8.50
C MET A 229 -9.20 5.24 -7.17
N VAL A 230 -9.73 4.02 -6.97
CA VAL A 230 -9.69 3.33 -5.67
C VAL A 230 -8.27 2.99 -5.23
N PRO A 231 -7.41 2.36 -6.04
CA PRO A 231 -6.02 2.12 -5.65
C PRO A 231 -5.30 3.40 -5.25
N ARG A 232 -5.54 4.50 -5.98
CA ARG A 232 -4.94 5.80 -5.69
C ARG A 232 -5.44 6.38 -4.36
N ALA A 233 -6.76 6.38 -4.12
CA ALA A 233 -7.35 6.88 -2.90
C ALA A 233 -6.89 6.07 -1.68
N VAL A 234 -7.01 4.74 -1.74
CA VAL A 234 -6.65 3.84 -0.64
C VAL A 234 -5.15 3.94 -0.34
N SER A 235 -4.27 3.82 -1.35
CA SER A 235 -2.83 3.88 -1.13
C SER A 235 -2.39 5.22 -0.56
N SER A 236 -2.93 6.34 -1.06
CA SER A 236 -2.56 7.67 -0.56
C SER A 236 -2.99 7.88 0.90
N LEU A 237 -4.22 7.49 1.25
CA LEU A 237 -4.74 7.68 2.61
C LEU A 237 -4.09 6.73 3.63
N VAL A 238 -3.86 5.46 3.27
CA VAL A 238 -3.15 4.49 4.11
C VAL A 238 -1.68 4.90 4.30
N SER A 239 -1.02 5.33 3.25
CA SER A 239 0.37 5.81 3.32
C SER A 239 0.49 7.08 4.18
N TYR A 240 -0.43 8.04 4.00
CA TYR A 240 -0.47 9.24 4.83
C TYR A 240 -0.62 8.92 6.32
N GLU A 241 -1.58 8.05 6.68
CA GLU A 241 -1.82 7.70 8.08
C GLU A 241 -0.64 6.92 8.67
N SER A 242 -0.01 6.04 7.90
CA SER A 242 1.20 5.32 8.29
C SER A 242 2.37 6.26 8.54
N GLU A 243 2.63 7.18 7.61
CA GLU A 243 3.67 8.21 7.73
C GLU A 243 3.41 9.13 8.94
N ARG A 244 2.17 9.58 9.11
CA ARG A 244 1.78 10.42 10.26
C ARG A 244 2.08 9.74 11.59
N ARG A 245 1.77 8.44 11.73
CA ARG A 245 2.05 7.68 12.96
C ARG A 245 3.53 7.48 13.17
N MET A 246 4.27 7.16 12.13
CA MET A 246 5.72 7.02 12.20
C MET A 246 6.37 8.33 12.69
N MET A 247 5.95 9.45 12.12
CA MET A 247 6.47 10.76 12.51
C MET A 247 6.09 11.15 13.93
N ARG A 248 4.85 10.86 14.33
CA ARG A 248 4.40 11.12 15.69
C ARG A 248 5.16 10.27 16.70
N ALA A 249 5.49 9.03 16.37
CA ALA A 249 6.28 8.14 17.22
C ALA A 249 7.74 8.63 17.34
N ALA A 250 8.33 9.09 16.22
CA ALA A 250 9.69 9.63 16.23
C ALA A 250 9.81 10.98 16.94
N HIS A 251 8.76 11.82 16.86
CA HIS A 251 8.75 13.18 17.40
C HIS A 251 7.50 13.46 18.24
N PRO A 252 7.33 12.85 19.45
CA PRO A 252 6.10 12.91 20.23
C PRO A 252 5.67 14.33 20.64
N ARG A 253 6.62 15.23 20.83
CA ARG A 253 6.39 16.60 21.31
C ARG A 253 6.39 17.67 20.22
N ALA A 254 6.73 17.33 18.98
CA ALA A 254 6.83 18.30 17.91
C ALA A 254 5.44 18.68 17.37
N LYS A 255 5.23 19.97 17.11
CA LYS A 255 4.15 20.43 16.23
C LYS A 255 4.59 20.13 14.81
N LEU A 256 4.14 19.00 14.26
CA LEU A 256 4.46 18.59 12.91
C LEU A 256 3.60 19.38 11.93
N SER A 257 4.23 19.97 10.93
CA SER A 257 3.58 20.49 9.74
C SER A 257 4.19 19.85 8.50
N SER A 258 3.47 19.85 7.39
CA SER A 258 4.01 19.36 6.13
C SER A 258 5.24 20.14 5.64
N GLU A 259 5.39 21.41 6.05
CA GLU A 259 6.55 22.23 5.72
C GLU A 259 7.77 21.89 6.57
N ASP A 260 7.59 21.63 7.86
CA ASP A 260 8.68 21.18 8.73
C ASP A 260 9.22 19.84 8.27
N TRP A 261 8.33 18.98 7.79
CA TRP A 261 8.68 17.69 7.21
C TRP A 261 9.50 17.84 5.92
N LYS A 262 9.13 18.74 5.03
CA LYS A 262 9.91 19.01 3.82
C LYS A 262 11.36 19.41 4.14
N LYS A 263 11.58 20.12 5.23
CA LYS A 263 12.93 20.52 5.69
C LYS A 263 13.73 19.34 6.24
N GLN A 264 13.07 18.35 6.87
CA GLN A 264 13.73 17.17 7.43
C GLN A 264 13.94 16.03 6.41
N ARG A 265 13.48 16.17 5.19
CA ARG A 265 13.59 15.19 4.09
C ARG A 265 15.00 14.73 3.77
N GLY A 266 16.04 15.46 4.15
CA GLY A 266 17.41 15.05 3.94
C GLY A 266 17.80 13.75 4.66
N LEU A 267 17.05 13.34 5.67
CA LEU A 267 17.34 12.17 6.50
C LEU A 267 16.50 10.93 6.17
N LEU A 268 15.28 11.10 5.60
CA LEU A 268 14.40 9.98 5.27
C LEU A 268 13.71 10.22 3.92
N ARG A 269 14.17 9.53 2.88
CA ARG A 269 13.61 9.62 1.51
C ARG A 269 12.21 9.00 1.33
N PHE A 270 11.39 8.86 2.37
CA PHE A 270 10.10 8.15 2.32
C PHE A 270 8.85 9.04 2.26
N GLY A 271 9.00 10.36 2.23
CA GLY A 271 7.87 11.28 2.30
C GLY A 271 7.09 11.46 0.99
N ILE A 272 6.43 10.40 0.50
CA ILE A 272 5.67 10.47 -0.77
C ILE A 272 4.18 10.74 -0.54
N SER A 273 3.63 10.42 0.62
CA SER A 273 2.18 10.39 0.83
C SER A 273 1.55 11.76 1.08
N SER A 274 2.17 12.59 1.93
CA SER A 274 1.65 13.93 2.19
C SER A 274 1.75 14.83 0.97
N GLU A 275 2.81 14.67 0.15
CA GLU A 275 2.92 15.39 -1.13
C GLU A 275 1.92 14.94 -2.16
N ARG A 276 1.65 13.65 -2.25
CA ARG A 276 0.61 13.14 -3.15
C ARG A 276 -0.76 13.68 -2.78
N LEU A 277 -1.07 13.77 -1.48
CA LEU A 277 -2.33 14.32 -1.03
C LEU A 277 -2.40 15.85 -1.18
N THR A 278 -1.31 16.57 -0.93
CA THR A 278 -1.26 18.03 -1.09
C THR A 278 -1.06 18.47 -2.53
N GLY A 279 -0.46 17.64 -3.38
CA GLY A 279 -0.28 17.86 -4.81
C GLY A 279 -1.45 17.39 -5.67
N LEU A 280 -2.53 16.88 -5.05
CA LEU A 280 -3.79 16.67 -5.78
C LEU A 280 -4.24 18.02 -6.35
N PRO A 281 -4.56 18.08 -7.66
CA PRO A 281 -4.99 19.34 -8.27
C PRO A 281 -6.23 19.83 -7.53
N VAL A 282 -6.05 20.98 -6.91
CA VAL A 282 -6.93 21.54 -5.92
C VAL A 282 -8.03 22.29 -6.64
N ALA A 283 -8.98 21.56 -7.21
CA ALA A 283 -10.26 22.18 -7.56
C ALA A 283 -10.96 22.76 -6.30
N LEU A 284 -10.55 22.33 -5.12
CA LEU A 284 -11.16 22.69 -3.83
C LEU A 284 -10.39 23.74 -3.02
N ASP A 285 -9.10 23.99 -3.24
CA ASP A 285 -8.41 25.13 -2.62
C ASP A 285 -9.12 26.45 -2.97
N TRP A 286 -9.71 26.49 -4.13
CA TRP A 286 -10.46 27.64 -4.61
C TRP A 286 -11.72 27.90 -3.79
N LEU A 287 -12.47 26.87 -3.43
CA LEU A 287 -13.69 26.99 -2.63
C LEU A 287 -13.39 27.34 -1.16
N TRP A 288 -12.21 26.94 -0.65
CA TRP A 288 -11.80 27.21 0.73
C TRP A 288 -11.01 28.51 0.88
N THR A 289 -10.21 28.91 -0.10
CA THR A 289 -9.44 30.17 -0.05
C THR A 289 -10.25 31.36 -0.54
N GLY A 290 -11.28 31.16 -1.38
CA GLY A 290 -12.16 32.23 -1.87
C GLY A 290 -13.03 32.92 -0.80
N THR A 291 -13.04 32.43 0.44
CA THR A 291 -13.79 33.06 1.54
C THR A 291 -12.97 34.04 2.39
N ASN A 292 -11.64 34.15 2.19
CA ASN A 292 -10.79 35.03 3.01
C ASN A 292 -10.17 36.22 2.27
N HIS A 293 -10.47 36.44 0.98
CA HIS A 293 -10.01 37.63 0.24
C HIS A 293 -11.19 38.43 -0.30
N GLY A 294 -12.11 38.77 0.61
CA GLY A 294 -13.10 39.79 0.39
C GLY A 294 -12.61 41.15 0.92
N HIS A 295 -11.51 41.67 0.38
CA HIS A 295 -11.25 43.11 0.41
C HIS A 295 -11.04 43.57 -1.02
N CYS A 296 -12.13 43.96 -1.63
CA CYS A 296 -12.14 44.87 -2.75
C CYS A 296 -11.53 46.19 -2.29
N ASN A 297 -10.33 46.50 -2.77
CA ASN A 297 -9.89 47.86 -2.88
C ASN A 297 -10.39 48.40 -4.21
N CYS A 298 -11.57 49.02 -4.20
CA CYS A 298 -11.97 49.99 -5.20
C CYS A 298 -11.38 51.33 -4.74
N SER A 299 -10.32 51.76 -5.36
CA SER A 299 -9.89 53.16 -5.31
C SER A 299 -9.16 53.51 -6.59
N GLY A 300 -9.73 54.48 -7.32
CA GLY A 300 -9.09 55.22 -8.39
C GLY A 300 -9.48 54.84 -9.79
#